data_422dfec2cd5ffce136e10b33a5e17536
#
_entry.id   422dfec2cd5ffce136e10b33a5e17536
#
_cell.length_a   1.000
_cell.length_b   1.000
_cell.length_c   1.000
_cell.angle_alpha   90.00
_cell.angle_beta   90.00
_cell.angle_gamma   90.00
#
_symmetry.space_group_name_H-M   'P 1'
#
loop_
_entity.id
_entity.type
_entity.pdbx_description
1 polymer ?
#
loop_
_entity_poly.entity_id
_entity_poly.type
_entity_poly.pdbx_seq_one_letter_code
_entity_poly.pdbx_strand_id
1 'polypeptide(L)'
;MSIIMIPSGNAWKKAVSNDDKEWDAVSATGIVSDAKDMGNVLSMYLAAGGQTLSYDQIEKIYSDGVDCGKTIFGTNGTSSLGWIKTKVGKQDVYYVSGAIDGYISAAFLVPGQDVGIAMLFDTSDVISGNDVISELMSNVVCLAIGEKARTIDSKAVMMPHIEFDVVYVIAFFASLLPMFMMSWWYRRTRNKGIGIVKTIVDVVVHIALPIVIYQFVPVIIENVL
;
A
#
# COMPACT_ATOMS: atom_id res chain seq x y z
N MET A 1 2.97 8.53 -11.65
CA MET A 1 4.42 8.22 -11.54
C MET A 1 4.63 7.68 -10.15
N SER A 2 5.01 6.43 -10.01
CA SER A 2 5.29 5.84 -8.70
C SER A 2 6.77 5.97 -8.43
N ILE A 3 7.13 6.57 -7.30
CA ILE A 3 8.51 6.76 -6.88
C ILE A 3 8.78 5.72 -5.79
N ILE A 4 9.72 4.83 -6.06
CA ILE A 4 10.18 3.84 -5.08
C ILE A 4 11.36 4.44 -4.37
N MET A 5 11.33 4.44 -3.04
CA MET A 5 12.49 4.80 -2.24
C MET A 5 13.14 3.58 -1.63
N ILE A 6 14.45 3.59 -1.69
CA ILE A 6 15.29 2.59 -1.05
C ILE A 6 16.11 3.27 0.04
N PRO A 7 16.09 2.77 1.28
CA PRO A 7 16.93 3.30 2.34
C PRO A 7 18.42 3.24 1.95
N SER A 8 19.19 4.25 2.29
CA SER A 8 20.64 4.27 2.07
C SER A 8 21.27 3.11 2.83
N GLY A 9 21.76 2.09 2.10
CA GLY A 9 22.41 0.92 2.66
C GLY A 9 22.32 -0.30 1.75
N ASN A 10 22.82 -1.45 2.19
CA ASN A 10 22.82 -2.69 1.40
C ASN A 10 21.42 -3.28 1.12
N ALA A 11 20.35 -2.68 1.65
CA ALA A 11 18.97 -3.13 1.46
C ALA A 11 18.48 -2.94 0.01
N TRP A 12 18.92 -1.90 -0.70
CA TRP A 12 18.51 -1.65 -2.08
C TRP A 12 18.98 -2.74 -3.07
N LYS A 13 20.15 -3.34 -2.81
CA LYS A 13 20.62 -4.49 -3.61
C LYS A 13 19.69 -5.68 -3.52
N LYS A 14 18.98 -5.84 -2.40
CA LYS A 14 18.07 -6.96 -2.16
C LYS A 14 16.70 -6.72 -2.78
N ALA A 15 16.23 -5.50 -2.79
CA ALA A 15 14.95 -5.12 -3.42
C ALA A 15 15.01 -5.19 -4.96
N VAL A 16 16.16 -4.82 -5.57
CA VAL A 16 16.35 -4.85 -7.02
C VAL A 16 16.80 -6.22 -7.54
N SER A 17 17.47 -7.05 -6.71
CA SER A 17 18.06 -8.32 -7.17
C SER A 17 17.14 -9.53 -7.08
N ASN A 18 15.98 -9.43 -6.44
CA ASN A 18 15.09 -10.58 -6.23
C ASN A 18 13.86 -10.61 -7.13
N ASP A 19 13.69 -9.66 -8.02
CA ASP A 19 12.51 -9.63 -8.89
C ASP A 19 12.89 -9.91 -10.32
N ASP A 20 12.80 -11.19 -10.71
CA ASP A 20 12.70 -11.62 -12.11
C ASP A 20 11.34 -11.24 -12.74
N LYS A 21 10.53 -10.43 -12.06
CA LYS A 21 9.31 -9.87 -12.63
C LYS A 21 9.72 -8.81 -13.64
N GLU A 22 9.46 -9.08 -14.90
CA GLU A 22 9.51 -8.08 -15.97
C GLU A 22 8.66 -6.88 -15.54
N TRP A 23 9.30 -5.75 -15.36
CA TRP A 23 8.62 -4.49 -15.05
C TRP A 23 7.98 -3.96 -16.33
N ASP A 24 6.79 -4.41 -16.61
CA ASP A 24 6.03 -4.03 -17.83
C ASP A 24 5.72 -2.52 -17.91
N ALA A 25 5.95 -1.76 -16.85
CA ALA A 25 5.61 -0.34 -16.74
C ALA A 25 6.77 0.55 -16.27
N VAL A 26 7.98 0.32 -16.73
CA VAL A 26 9.20 1.08 -16.34
C VAL A 26 9.05 2.60 -16.52
N SER A 27 8.25 3.04 -17.50
CA SER A 27 7.97 4.46 -17.71
C SER A 27 7.00 5.08 -16.68
N ALA A 28 6.21 4.26 -16.00
CA ALA A 28 5.25 4.71 -14.97
C ALA A 28 5.74 4.44 -13.55
N THR A 29 6.63 3.46 -13.38
CA THR A 29 7.17 2.98 -12.10
C THR A 29 8.69 2.79 -12.23
N GLY A 30 9.39 2.50 -11.14
CA GLY A 30 10.79 2.11 -11.21
C GLY A 30 11.79 3.26 -11.05
N ILE A 31 11.34 4.48 -10.75
CA ILE A 31 12.27 5.54 -10.33
C ILE A 31 12.68 5.26 -8.89
N VAL A 32 13.99 5.11 -8.69
CA VAL A 32 14.62 4.95 -7.39
C VAL A 32 15.29 6.25 -7.02
N SER A 33 14.98 6.80 -5.85
CA SER A 33 15.47 8.10 -5.40
C SER A 33 15.58 8.14 -3.88
N ASP A 34 16.21 9.15 -3.35
CA ASP A 34 16.23 9.48 -1.93
C ASP A 34 15.51 10.81 -1.64
N ALA A 35 15.32 11.12 -0.36
CA ALA A 35 14.61 12.33 0.07
C ALA A 35 15.32 13.64 -0.38
N LYS A 36 16.65 13.62 -0.47
CA LYS A 36 17.43 14.79 -0.89
C LYS A 36 17.24 15.06 -2.38
N ASP A 37 17.34 14.03 -3.20
CA ASP A 37 17.16 14.17 -4.65
C ASP A 37 15.71 14.53 -4.98
N MET A 38 14.72 13.96 -4.26
CA MET A 38 13.34 14.38 -4.39
C MET A 38 13.12 15.83 -3.96
N GLY A 39 13.80 16.29 -2.90
CA GLY A 39 13.79 17.70 -2.51
C GLY A 39 14.34 18.62 -3.59
N ASN A 40 15.40 18.22 -4.29
CA ASN A 40 15.95 18.96 -5.44
C ASN A 40 14.94 19.05 -6.60
N VAL A 41 14.25 17.93 -6.90
CA VAL A 41 13.19 17.91 -7.92
C VAL A 41 12.04 18.85 -7.55
N LEU A 42 11.57 18.82 -6.30
CA LEU A 42 10.51 19.72 -5.84
C LEU A 42 10.95 21.18 -5.89
N SER A 43 12.19 21.49 -5.51
CA SER A 43 12.75 22.82 -5.60
C SER A 43 12.80 23.33 -7.05
N MET A 44 13.10 22.44 -8.01
CA MET A 44 13.05 22.77 -9.44
C MET A 44 11.62 23.17 -9.87
N TYR A 45 10.61 22.43 -9.42
CA TYR A 45 9.21 22.79 -9.74
C TYR A 45 8.80 24.13 -9.13
N LEU A 46 9.19 24.41 -7.87
CA LEU A 46 8.91 25.68 -7.20
C LEU A 46 9.64 26.85 -7.87
N ALA A 47 10.86 26.63 -8.36
CA ALA A 47 11.65 27.61 -9.11
C ALA A 47 11.20 27.76 -10.58
N ALA A 48 9.95 27.43 -10.91
CA ALA A 48 9.39 27.50 -12.24
C ALA A 48 10.19 26.74 -13.31
N GLY A 49 10.74 25.57 -12.94
CA GLY A 49 11.42 24.64 -13.83
C GLY A 49 12.95 24.82 -13.89
N GLY A 50 13.48 25.88 -13.33
CA GLY A 50 14.94 26.17 -13.34
C GLY A 50 15.52 26.16 -14.76
N GLN A 51 16.54 25.31 -14.99
CA GLN A 51 17.16 25.14 -16.32
C GLN A 51 16.64 23.89 -17.07
N THR A 52 15.77 23.09 -16.43
CA THR A 52 15.37 21.79 -16.96
C THR A 52 14.03 21.83 -17.66
N LEU A 53 13.07 22.59 -17.13
CA LEU A 53 11.73 22.74 -17.68
C LEU A 53 11.46 24.21 -17.99
N SER A 54 10.70 24.48 -19.06
CA SER A 54 10.26 25.84 -19.35
C SER A 54 9.11 26.26 -18.43
N TYR A 55 8.92 27.56 -18.28
CA TYR A 55 7.79 28.13 -17.54
C TYR A 55 6.44 27.56 -18.03
N ASP A 56 6.24 27.52 -19.36
CA ASP A 56 5.02 27.00 -19.98
C ASP A 56 4.76 25.52 -19.65
N GLN A 57 5.84 24.73 -19.48
CA GLN A 57 5.70 23.32 -19.09
C GLN A 57 5.27 23.19 -17.62
N ILE A 58 5.80 24.02 -16.74
CA ILE A 58 5.38 24.06 -15.34
C ILE A 58 3.95 24.58 -15.21
N GLU A 59 3.57 25.61 -15.96
CA GLU A 59 2.20 26.13 -15.96
C GLU A 59 1.19 25.07 -16.41
N LYS A 60 1.53 24.25 -17.39
CA LYS A 60 0.69 23.12 -17.81
C LYS A 60 0.49 22.08 -16.71
N ILE A 61 1.49 21.83 -15.86
CA ILE A 61 1.37 20.92 -14.72
C ILE A 61 0.39 21.49 -13.70
N TYR A 62 0.43 22.81 -13.49
CA TYR A 62 -0.45 23.50 -12.55
C TYR A 62 -1.84 23.82 -13.12
N SER A 63 -2.06 23.58 -14.42
CA SER A 63 -3.35 23.79 -15.05
C SER A 63 -4.41 22.80 -14.53
N ASP A 64 -5.67 23.12 -14.81
CA ASP A 64 -6.77 22.22 -14.45
C ASP A 64 -6.73 20.95 -15.32
N GLY A 65 -6.95 19.83 -14.67
CA GLY A 65 -6.97 18.50 -15.27
C GLY A 65 -8.34 17.87 -15.28
N VAL A 66 -8.36 16.56 -15.41
CA VAL A 66 -9.57 15.74 -15.34
C VAL A 66 -9.95 15.48 -13.88
N ASP A 67 -11.23 15.57 -13.55
CA ASP A 67 -11.73 15.26 -12.21
C ASP A 67 -11.32 13.82 -11.83
N CYS A 68 -10.67 13.67 -10.69
CA CYS A 68 -10.24 12.38 -10.13
C CYS A 68 -10.99 12.01 -8.84
N GLY A 69 -12.02 12.75 -8.47
CA GLY A 69 -12.83 12.50 -7.28
C GLY A 69 -12.15 12.96 -5.98
N LYS A 70 -12.39 12.23 -4.90
CA LYS A 70 -11.85 12.58 -3.57
C LYS A 70 -10.37 12.25 -3.46
N THR A 71 -9.62 13.20 -2.95
CA THR A 71 -8.18 13.11 -2.67
C THR A 71 -7.91 12.61 -1.25
N ILE A 72 -6.65 12.35 -0.92
CA ILE A 72 -6.19 12.02 0.44
C ILE A 72 -6.52 13.12 1.46
N PHE A 73 -6.78 14.34 1.01
CA PHE A 73 -7.24 15.44 1.85
C PHE A 73 -8.76 15.46 2.06
N GLY A 74 -9.51 14.54 1.43
CA GLY A 74 -10.97 14.48 1.48
C GLY A 74 -11.69 15.53 0.65
N THR A 75 -10.96 16.40 -0.03
CA THR A 75 -11.46 17.38 -1.01
C THR A 75 -11.44 16.79 -2.42
N ASN A 76 -12.24 17.33 -3.33
CA ASN A 76 -12.19 16.93 -4.72
C ASN A 76 -10.88 17.41 -5.37
N GLY A 77 -10.38 16.63 -6.32
CA GLY A 77 -9.15 16.95 -7.03
C GLY A 77 -9.26 16.75 -8.53
N THR A 78 -8.32 17.32 -9.25
CA THR A 78 -8.15 17.13 -10.68
C THR A 78 -6.76 16.57 -10.97
N SER A 79 -6.65 15.67 -11.94
CA SER A 79 -5.39 15.06 -12.35
C SER A 79 -4.89 15.68 -13.65
N SER A 80 -3.67 16.15 -13.66
CA SER A 80 -3.00 16.72 -14.83
C SER A 80 -1.53 16.29 -14.87
N LEU A 81 -1.07 15.74 -16.00
CA LEU A 81 0.33 15.39 -16.27
C LEU A 81 1.02 14.64 -15.11
N GLY A 82 0.29 13.72 -14.46
CA GLY A 82 0.81 12.89 -13.35
C GLY A 82 0.72 13.53 -11.97
N TRP A 83 0.26 14.76 -11.86
CA TRP A 83 0.01 15.43 -10.60
C TRP A 83 -1.49 15.51 -10.31
N ILE A 84 -1.85 15.40 -9.06
CA ILE A 84 -3.20 15.65 -8.57
C ILE A 84 -3.22 17.02 -7.90
N LYS A 85 -4.09 17.90 -8.40
CA LYS A 85 -4.34 19.22 -7.83
C LYS A 85 -5.56 19.17 -6.94
N THR A 86 -5.45 19.74 -5.76
CA THR A 86 -6.58 19.86 -4.82
C THR A 86 -6.44 21.14 -3.98
N LYS A 87 -7.50 21.50 -3.25
CA LYS A 87 -7.48 22.64 -2.33
C LYS A 87 -7.45 22.17 -0.89
N VAL A 88 -6.52 22.72 -0.12
CA VAL A 88 -6.43 22.54 1.33
C VAL A 88 -6.46 23.92 1.98
N GLY A 89 -7.54 24.21 2.68
CA GLY A 89 -7.79 25.58 3.14
C GLY A 89 -7.90 26.56 1.96
N LYS A 90 -7.00 27.54 1.93
CA LYS A 90 -6.92 28.53 0.85
C LYS A 90 -5.82 28.21 -0.19
N GLN A 91 -5.04 27.16 0.01
CA GLN A 91 -3.89 26.81 -0.80
C GLN A 91 -4.22 25.77 -1.85
N ASP A 92 -3.67 25.92 -3.04
CA ASP A 92 -3.62 24.87 -4.04
C ASP A 92 -2.46 23.93 -3.70
N VAL A 93 -2.76 22.65 -3.53
CA VAL A 93 -1.79 21.59 -3.25
C VAL A 93 -1.74 20.66 -4.44
N TYR A 94 -0.55 20.41 -4.93
CA TYR A 94 -0.27 19.44 -5.98
C TYR A 94 0.47 18.27 -5.38
N TYR A 95 0.07 17.04 -5.71
CA TYR A 95 0.77 15.89 -5.18
C TYR A 95 0.76 14.71 -6.15
N VAL A 96 1.73 13.85 -5.97
CA VAL A 96 1.82 12.53 -6.58
C VAL A 96 2.15 11.53 -5.48
N SER A 97 1.53 10.38 -5.52
CA SER A 97 1.81 9.29 -4.59
C SER A 97 1.97 7.98 -5.35
N GLY A 98 2.74 7.08 -4.78
CA GLY A 98 2.94 5.74 -5.28
C GLY A 98 3.12 4.76 -4.15
N ALA A 99 2.68 3.54 -4.38
CA ALA A 99 2.88 2.41 -3.49
C ALA A 99 3.37 1.21 -4.29
N ILE A 100 4.32 0.49 -3.75
CA ILE A 100 4.82 -0.77 -4.27
C ILE A 100 5.31 -1.61 -3.09
N ASP A 101 5.15 -2.93 -3.17
CA ASP A 101 5.60 -3.96 -2.21
C ASP A 101 6.45 -3.45 -1.02
N GLY A 102 5.79 -3.04 0.06
CA GLY A 102 6.43 -2.58 1.28
C GLY A 102 6.91 -1.13 1.27
N TYR A 103 6.71 -0.37 0.20
CA TYR A 103 7.14 1.02 0.10
C TYR A 103 5.99 1.94 -0.30
N ILE A 104 5.90 3.09 0.35
CA ILE A 104 4.98 4.17 -0.02
C ILE A 104 5.77 5.47 -0.15
N SER A 105 5.47 6.23 -1.19
CA SER A 105 6.10 7.52 -1.43
C SER A 105 5.07 8.56 -1.84
N ALA A 106 5.31 9.81 -1.47
CA ALA A 106 4.55 10.93 -1.97
C ALA A 106 5.41 12.19 -2.08
N ALA A 107 5.09 13.00 -3.05
CA ALA A 107 5.68 14.31 -3.26
C ALA A 107 4.56 15.35 -3.33
N PHE A 108 4.74 16.45 -2.64
CA PHE A 108 3.76 17.53 -2.52
C PHE A 108 4.39 18.86 -2.87
N LEU A 109 3.63 19.71 -3.55
CA LEU A 109 4.00 21.09 -3.88
C LEU A 109 2.87 22.02 -3.45
N VAL A 110 3.24 23.11 -2.80
CA VAL A 110 2.35 24.20 -2.43
C VAL A 110 2.97 25.50 -2.94
N PRO A 111 2.85 25.81 -4.24
CA PRO A 111 3.54 26.94 -4.85
C PRO A 111 3.20 28.28 -4.19
N GLY A 112 1.97 28.45 -3.70
CA GLY A 112 1.54 29.68 -3.01
C GLY A 112 2.27 29.97 -1.71
N GLN A 113 3.00 29.01 -1.15
CA GLN A 113 3.81 29.16 0.07
C GLN A 113 5.30 28.79 -0.15
N ASP A 114 5.68 28.48 -1.39
CA ASP A 114 7.04 28.03 -1.72
C ASP A 114 7.48 26.79 -0.91
N VAL A 115 6.54 25.84 -0.72
CA VAL A 115 6.77 24.62 0.08
C VAL A 115 6.72 23.38 -0.81
N GLY A 116 7.76 22.56 -0.72
CA GLY A 116 7.84 21.23 -1.31
C GLY A 116 8.14 20.21 -0.24
N ILE A 117 7.39 19.09 -0.23
CA ILE A 117 7.52 18.03 0.75
C ILE A 117 7.66 16.69 0.04
N ALA A 118 8.72 15.95 0.31
CA ALA A 118 8.88 14.56 -0.11
C ALA A 118 8.76 13.66 1.12
N MET A 119 7.89 12.67 1.05
CA MET A 119 7.69 11.68 2.10
C MET A 119 7.87 10.28 1.54
N LEU A 120 8.64 9.49 2.25
CA LEU A 120 9.16 8.22 1.79
C LEU A 120 9.12 7.25 2.98
N PHE A 121 8.37 6.17 2.82
CA PHE A 121 8.14 5.17 3.86
C PHE A 121 8.62 3.82 3.34
N ASP A 122 9.32 3.06 4.18
CA ASP A 122 9.74 1.68 3.95
C ASP A 122 8.74 0.68 4.57
N THR A 123 7.49 1.05 4.55
CA THR A 123 6.39 0.25 5.07
C THR A 123 5.14 0.44 4.22
N SER A 124 4.32 -0.58 4.15
CA SER A 124 2.98 -0.53 3.59
C SER A 124 2.03 -1.33 4.47
N ASP A 125 0.77 -0.96 4.48
CA ASP A 125 -0.27 -1.65 5.21
C ASP A 125 -1.36 -2.12 4.26
N VAL A 126 -1.22 -3.34 3.79
CA VAL A 126 -2.16 -3.96 2.86
C VAL A 126 -3.54 -4.18 3.51
N ILE A 127 -3.57 -4.44 4.83
CA ILE A 127 -4.82 -4.73 5.56
C ILE A 127 -5.71 -3.50 5.66
N SER A 128 -5.12 -2.32 5.96
CA SER A 128 -5.85 -1.05 6.02
C SER A 128 -5.85 -0.28 4.69
N GLY A 129 -5.31 -0.85 3.60
CA GLY A 129 -5.23 -0.18 2.31
C GLY A 129 -4.35 1.06 2.30
N ASN A 130 -3.37 1.13 3.22
CA ASN A 130 -2.47 2.28 3.39
C ASN A 130 -3.18 3.60 3.78
N ASP A 131 -4.44 3.55 4.21
CA ASP A 131 -5.22 4.74 4.56
C ASP A 131 -4.56 5.56 5.67
N VAL A 132 -3.96 4.89 6.65
CA VAL A 132 -3.24 5.52 7.76
C VAL A 132 -2.06 6.35 7.27
N ILE A 133 -1.26 5.78 6.37
CA ILE A 133 -0.09 6.46 5.82
C ILE A 133 -0.53 7.65 4.98
N SER A 134 -1.60 7.50 4.19
CA SER A 134 -2.21 8.58 3.42
C SER A 134 -2.73 9.71 4.32
N GLU A 135 -3.36 9.36 5.44
CA GLU A 135 -3.83 10.33 6.42
C GLU A 135 -2.67 11.03 7.14
N LEU A 136 -1.62 10.29 7.50
CA LEU A 136 -0.40 10.86 8.07
C LEU A 136 0.25 11.85 7.09
N MET A 137 0.41 11.47 5.82
CA MET A 137 0.96 12.34 4.79
C MET A 137 0.14 13.62 4.63
N SER A 138 -1.19 13.50 4.56
CA SER A 138 -2.07 14.67 4.45
C SER A 138 -1.97 15.59 5.66
N ASN A 139 -1.84 15.04 6.87
CA ASN A 139 -1.69 15.80 8.09
C ASN A 139 -0.35 16.54 8.18
N VAL A 140 0.75 15.92 7.74
CA VAL A 140 2.06 16.59 7.65
C VAL A 140 1.98 17.80 6.72
N VAL A 141 1.34 17.65 5.56
CA VAL A 141 1.15 18.77 4.63
C VAL A 141 0.27 19.86 5.24
N CYS A 142 -0.86 19.50 5.87
CA CYS A 142 -1.73 20.47 6.55
C CYS A 142 -0.94 21.28 7.59
N LEU A 143 -0.15 20.62 8.43
CA LEU A 143 0.67 21.30 9.44
C LEU A 143 1.74 22.21 8.81
N ALA A 144 2.38 21.76 7.73
CA ALA A 144 3.40 22.55 7.03
C ALA A 144 2.85 23.84 6.43
N ILE A 145 1.58 23.85 6.01
CA ILE A 145 0.92 25.04 5.44
C ILE A 145 0.12 25.85 6.48
N GLY A 146 0.19 25.48 7.76
CA GLY A 146 -0.50 26.19 8.84
C GLY A 146 -1.99 25.83 8.99
N GLU A 147 -2.44 24.77 8.36
CA GLU A 147 -3.79 24.24 8.49
C GLU A 147 -3.88 23.18 9.60
N LYS A 148 -5.10 22.91 10.05
CA LYS A 148 -5.31 21.91 11.12
C LYS A 148 -5.14 20.49 10.57
N ALA A 149 -4.33 19.70 11.25
CA ALA A 149 -4.30 18.25 11.05
C ALA A 149 -5.64 17.63 11.45
N ARG A 150 -6.05 16.59 10.72
CA ARG A 150 -7.21 15.77 11.07
C ARG A 150 -6.82 14.78 12.16
N THR A 151 -7.78 14.45 13.01
CA THR A 151 -7.57 13.43 14.02
C THR A 151 -7.57 12.05 13.36
N ILE A 152 -6.47 11.32 13.47
CA ILE A 152 -6.40 9.93 13.00
C ILE A 152 -7.24 9.08 13.95
N ASP A 153 -8.25 8.40 13.45
CA ASP A 153 -9.03 7.45 14.23
C ASP A 153 -8.25 6.14 14.39
N SER A 154 -7.55 6.01 15.51
CA SER A 154 -6.77 4.81 15.82
C SER A 154 -7.62 3.52 15.85
N LYS A 155 -8.93 3.63 16.10
CA LYS A 155 -9.82 2.46 16.07
C LYS A 155 -10.09 2.01 14.65
N ALA A 156 -10.35 2.95 13.73
CA ALA A 156 -10.54 2.64 12.32
C ALA A 156 -9.29 1.95 11.73
N VAL A 157 -8.11 2.33 12.20
CA VAL A 157 -6.85 1.71 11.83
C VAL A 157 -6.69 0.30 12.39
N MET A 158 -6.96 0.13 13.68
CA MET A 158 -6.69 -1.14 14.36
C MET A 158 -7.75 -2.20 14.11
N MET A 159 -9.00 -1.83 13.84
CA MET A 159 -10.10 -2.78 13.70
C MET A 159 -9.89 -3.80 12.58
N PRO A 160 -9.47 -3.42 11.34
CA PRO A 160 -9.20 -4.40 10.29
C PRO A 160 -8.12 -5.41 10.67
N HIS A 161 -7.05 -4.98 11.37
CA HIS A 161 -6.00 -5.87 11.86
C HIS A 161 -6.53 -6.85 12.90
N ILE A 162 -7.33 -6.37 13.87
CA ILE A 162 -7.94 -7.23 14.89
C ILE A 162 -8.90 -8.24 14.25
N GLU A 163 -9.71 -7.81 13.30
CA GLU A 163 -10.62 -8.71 12.57
C GLU A 163 -9.85 -9.78 11.82
N PHE A 164 -8.77 -9.41 11.13
CA PHE A 164 -7.90 -10.34 10.44
C PHE A 164 -7.25 -11.34 11.42
N ASP A 165 -6.71 -10.88 12.55
CA ASP A 165 -6.10 -11.71 13.57
C ASP A 165 -7.11 -12.70 14.18
N VAL A 166 -8.34 -12.25 14.46
CA VAL A 166 -9.41 -13.12 14.98
C VAL A 166 -9.76 -14.22 13.98
N VAL A 167 -9.93 -13.87 12.70
CA VAL A 167 -10.21 -14.85 11.64
C VAL A 167 -9.05 -15.86 11.53
N TYR A 168 -7.82 -15.36 11.57
CA TYR A 168 -6.63 -16.22 11.51
C TYR A 168 -6.55 -17.18 12.69
N VAL A 169 -6.80 -16.71 13.92
CA VAL A 169 -6.82 -17.53 15.13
C VAL A 169 -7.92 -18.59 15.08
N ILE A 170 -9.12 -18.21 14.62
CA ILE A 170 -10.23 -19.16 14.44
C ILE A 170 -9.85 -20.25 13.41
N ALA A 171 -9.30 -19.84 12.26
CA ALA A 171 -8.86 -20.77 11.23
C ALA A 171 -7.76 -21.71 11.73
N PHE A 172 -6.80 -21.19 12.52
CA PHE A 172 -5.77 -21.98 13.15
C PHE A 172 -6.34 -23.06 14.09
N PHE A 173 -7.25 -22.70 15.02
CA PHE A 173 -7.88 -23.68 15.90
C PHE A 173 -8.79 -24.66 15.15
N ALA A 174 -9.49 -24.20 14.12
CA ALA A 174 -10.30 -25.06 13.26
C ALA A 174 -9.44 -26.11 12.54
N SER A 175 -8.23 -25.74 12.11
CA SER A 175 -7.29 -26.68 11.47
C SER A 175 -6.77 -27.77 12.42
N LEU A 176 -6.79 -27.51 13.74
CA LEU A 176 -6.41 -28.50 14.75
C LEU A 176 -7.55 -29.48 15.13
N LEU A 177 -8.82 -29.12 14.85
CA LEU A 177 -9.98 -29.98 15.20
C LEU A 177 -9.87 -31.43 14.68
N PRO A 178 -9.42 -31.67 13.42
CA PRO A 178 -9.24 -33.05 12.93
C PRO A 178 -8.27 -33.86 13.78
N MET A 179 -7.24 -33.23 14.32
CA MET A 179 -6.23 -33.87 15.16
C MET A 179 -6.83 -34.36 16.48
N PHE A 180 -7.68 -33.57 17.13
CA PHE A 180 -8.38 -33.94 18.35
C PHE A 180 -9.50 -34.97 18.09
N MET A 181 -10.14 -34.90 16.93
CA MET A 181 -11.19 -35.84 16.55
C MET A 181 -10.64 -37.21 16.06
N MET A 182 -9.33 -37.31 15.78
CA MET A 182 -8.72 -38.51 15.21
C MET A 182 -8.90 -39.75 16.10
N SER A 183 -8.82 -39.59 17.43
CA SER A 183 -9.04 -40.68 18.37
C SER A 183 -10.51 -41.15 18.40
N TRP A 184 -11.46 -40.24 18.32
CA TRP A 184 -12.89 -40.53 18.22
C TRP A 184 -13.22 -41.15 16.86
N TRP A 185 -12.68 -40.61 15.78
CA TRP A 185 -12.81 -41.14 14.43
C TRP A 185 -12.22 -42.56 14.33
N TYR A 186 -11.03 -42.83 14.88
CA TYR A 186 -10.39 -44.13 14.91
C TYR A 186 -11.27 -45.20 15.64
N ARG A 187 -11.87 -44.85 16.76
CA ARG A 187 -12.78 -45.76 17.51
C ARG A 187 -14.04 -46.07 16.72
N ARG A 188 -14.60 -45.10 16.00
CA ARG A 188 -15.81 -45.24 15.21
C ARG A 188 -15.59 -46.06 13.94
N THR A 189 -14.41 -45.94 13.33
CA THR A 189 -14.08 -46.60 12.07
C THR A 189 -13.58 -48.02 12.26
N ARG A 190 -12.94 -48.34 13.37
CA ARG A 190 -12.45 -49.67 13.68
C ARG A 190 -13.56 -50.74 13.68
N ASN A 191 -14.77 -50.39 13.99
CA ASN A 191 -15.91 -51.33 14.11
C ASN A 191 -16.73 -51.45 12.82
N LYS A 192 -16.47 -50.70 11.77
CA LYS A 192 -17.33 -50.59 10.58
C LYS A 192 -16.58 -50.76 9.25
N GLY A 193 -15.64 -51.63 9.13
CA GLY A 193 -14.94 -51.88 7.84
C GLY A 193 -14.97 -50.70 6.88
N ILE A 194 -13.89 -49.90 6.80
CA ILE A 194 -13.89 -48.68 6.00
C ILE A 194 -13.44 -49.03 4.62
N GLY A 195 -14.22 -48.62 3.61
CA GLY A 195 -13.81 -48.67 2.23
C GLY A 195 -12.63 -47.70 1.99
N ILE A 196 -11.64 -48.14 1.23
CA ILE A 196 -10.41 -47.36 0.87
C ILE A 196 -10.75 -45.96 0.41
N VAL A 197 -11.80 -45.79 -0.41
CA VAL A 197 -12.25 -44.50 -0.96
C VAL A 197 -12.62 -43.52 0.16
N LYS A 198 -13.32 -43.98 1.19
CA LYS A 198 -13.70 -43.12 2.32
C LYS A 198 -12.49 -42.66 3.14
N THR A 199 -11.53 -43.53 3.32
CA THR A 199 -10.28 -43.18 4.01
C THR A 199 -9.49 -42.12 3.23
N ILE A 200 -9.42 -42.26 1.92
CA ILE A 200 -8.75 -41.26 1.05
C ILE A 200 -9.44 -39.88 1.13
N VAL A 201 -10.77 -39.87 1.05
CA VAL A 201 -11.55 -38.62 1.15
C VAL A 201 -11.36 -37.98 2.52
N ASP A 202 -11.38 -38.73 3.60
CA ASP A 202 -11.18 -38.23 4.96
C ASP A 202 -9.76 -37.65 5.14
N VAL A 203 -8.72 -38.27 4.57
CA VAL A 203 -7.34 -37.76 4.60
C VAL A 203 -7.23 -36.46 3.79
N VAL A 204 -7.81 -36.42 2.59
CA VAL A 204 -7.77 -35.23 1.73
C VAL A 204 -8.48 -34.04 2.40
N VAL A 205 -9.66 -34.25 2.94
CA VAL A 205 -10.47 -33.19 3.56
C VAL A 205 -9.85 -32.69 4.89
N HIS A 206 -9.27 -33.59 5.69
CA HIS A 206 -8.83 -33.22 7.03
C HIS A 206 -7.34 -32.89 7.15
N ILE A 207 -6.53 -33.22 6.14
CA ILE A 207 -5.09 -32.96 6.15
C ILE A 207 -4.70 -32.08 4.96
N ALA A 208 -5.03 -32.49 3.73
CA ALA A 208 -4.59 -31.76 2.55
C ALA A 208 -5.29 -30.40 2.40
N LEU A 209 -6.60 -30.33 2.65
CA LEU A 209 -7.37 -29.10 2.50
C LEU A 209 -6.89 -27.98 3.45
N PRO A 210 -6.67 -28.21 4.75
CA PRO A 210 -6.11 -27.19 5.65
C PRO A 210 -4.72 -26.71 5.22
N ILE A 211 -3.85 -27.61 4.73
CA ILE A 211 -2.51 -27.23 4.24
C ILE A 211 -2.62 -26.36 2.99
N VAL A 212 -3.50 -26.74 2.07
CA VAL A 212 -3.76 -25.95 0.86
C VAL A 212 -4.31 -24.58 1.22
N ILE A 213 -5.30 -24.49 2.10
CA ILE A 213 -5.85 -23.21 2.55
C ILE A 213 -4.74 -22.36 3.17
N TYR A 214 -3.93 -22.93 4.06
CA TYR A 214 -2.84 -22.21 4.71
C TYR A 214 -1.78 -21.68 3.73
N GLN A 215 -1.47 -22.42 2.67
CA GLN A 215 -0.52 -21.98 1.63
C GLN A 215 -1.11 -20.95 0.67
N PHE A 216 -2.40 -21.05 0.36
CA PHE A 216 -3.02 -20.20 -0.66
C PHE A 216 -3.65 -18.92 -0.10
N VAL A 217 -4.00 -18.87 1.19
CA VAL A 217 -4.57 -17.65 1.79
C VAL A 217 -3.63 -16.43 1.67
N PRO A 218 -2.32 -16.53 1.95
CA PRO A 218 -1.42 -15.39 1.72
C PRO A 218 -1.36 -14.96 0.26
N VAL A 219 -1.29 -15.92 -0.67
CA VAL A 219 -1.23 -15.66 -2.11
C VAL A 219 -2.52 -15.00 -2.63
N ILE A 220 -3.68 -15.39 -2.08
CA ILE A 220 -4.96 -14.77 -2.44
C ILE A 220 -5.01 -13.34 -1.91
N ILE A 221 -4.55 -13.11 -0.69
CA ILE A 221 -4.49 -11.76 -0.10
C ILE A 221 -3.57 -10.86 -0.92
N GLU A 222 -2.39 -11.35 -1.32
CA GLU A 222 -1.43 -10.59 -2.15
C GLU A 222 -1.97 -10.26 -3.56
N ASN A 223 -2.88 -11.06 -4.12
CA ASN A 223 -3.38 -10.86 -5.48
C ASN A 223 -4.76 -10.18 -5.55
N VAL A 224 -5.48 -10.05 -4.44
CA VAL A 224 -6.84 -9.49 -4.40
C VAL A 224 -6.87 -8.09 -3.75
N LEU A 225 -5.85 -7.77 -2.98
CA LEU A 225 -5.66 -6.46 -2.35
C LEU A 225 -4.52 -5.68 -3.00
#